data_5dfdd0ccc0f2b2640f02d7dfd8e3c101
#
_entry.id   5dfdd0ccc0f2b2640f02d7dfd8e3c101
#
_cell.length_a   1.000
_cell.length_b   1.000
_cell.length_c   1.000
_cell.angle_alpha   90.00
_cell.angle_beta   90.00
_cell.angle_gamma   90.00
#
_symmetry.space_group_name_H-M   'P 1'
#
loop_
_entity.id
_entity.type
_entity.pdbx_description
1 polymer ?
#
loop_
_entity_poly.entity_id
_entity_poly.type
_entity_poly.pdbx_seq_one_letter_code
_entity_poly.pdbx_strand_id
1 'polypeptide(L)'
;MNVPSMMHLATAMNDSEPAPSERPSERWCVLLLSSRASRIFCGDRERLVEVGDIHDDVHRRHSQGGWSQARFQRGIEKEIEDHIKRTCELLFARFQDEPFDHLILGGPSELSHRVEHDLHTDLCQRLVGHVDIDVERASVEEVHRRALPVIEAQERQREQDALARLTEGIAPDGHAVTGLDEVLELLSEQRVETLLLAQGFVAPGLSCPRCGRLSTTGTSCPMDAAELQPQENIVDHAVERALSQSIEVLIFREHRSELERHGSIAALLRY
;
A
#
# COMPACT_ATOMS: atom_id res chain seq x y z
N MET A 1 -45.82 -21.80 50.64
CA MET A 1 -45.71 -20.41 50.25
C MET A 1 -44.37 -20.26 49.51
N ASN A 2 -44.45 -20.19 48.20
CA ASN A 2 -43.34 -20.25 47.29
C ASN A 2 -42.93 -18.81 46.92
N VAL A 3 -41.70 -18.44 47.14
CA VAL A 3 -41.13 -17.14 46.70
C VAL A 3 -40.37 -17.38 45.41
N PRO A 4 -40.69 -16.69 44.31
CA PRO A 4 -39.94 -16.86 43.05
C PRO A 4 -38.63 -16.07 43.07
N SER A 5 -37.59 -16.78 42.66
CA SER A 5 -36.23 -16.30 42.44
C SER A 5 -36.17 -15.22 41.32
N MET A 6 -35.64 -14.06 41.66
CA MET A 6 -35.33 -13.02 40.69
C MET A 6 -34.09 -13.43 39.83
N MET A 7 -34.33 -13.71 38.55
CA MET A 7 -33.28 -13.80 37.55
C MET A 7 -32.72 -12.41 37.24
N HIS A 8 -31.48 -12.19 37.61
CA HIS A 8 -30.70 -11.05 37.10
C HIS A 8 -30.35 -11.32 35.65
N LEU A 9 -30.96 -10.57 34.73
CA LEU A 9 -30.44 -10.42 33.37
C LEU A 9 -29.20 -9.53 33.44
N ALA A 10 -28.02 -10.12 33.31
CA ALA A 10 -26.79 -9.40 32.98
C ALA A 10 -26.88 -8.99 31.51
N THR A 11 -27.14 -7.72 31.27
CA THR A 11 -26.95 -7.09 29.95
C THR A 11 -25.46 -7.07 29.68
N ALA A 12 -25.00 -7.96 28.84
CA ALA A 12 -23.66 -7.89 28.26
C ALA A 12 -23.60 -6.62 27.36
N MET A 13 -23.03 -5.58 27.92
CA MET A 13 -22.55 -4.45 27.09
C MET A 13 -21.46 -4.99 26.18
N ASN A 14 -21.80 -5.06 24.91
CA ASN A 14 -20.87 -5.39 23.84
C ASN A 14 -20.01 -4.15 23.61
N ASP A 15 -18.90 -4.03 24.33
CA ASP A 15 -17.84 -3.08 24.06
C ASP A 15 -17.13 -3.59 22.79
N SER A 16 -17.76 -3.33 21.64
CA SER A 16 -17.06 -3.37 20.37
C SER A 16 -16.21 -2.09 20.31
N GLU A 17 -14.94 -2.21 20.69
CA GLU A 17 -13.94 -1.21 20.28
C GLU A 17 -14.11 -1.01 18.77
N PRO A 18 -14.24 0.24 18.28
CA PRO A 18 -14.22 0.48 16.85
C PRO A 18 -12.90 -0.04 16.32
N ALA A 19 -12.96 -0.94 15.34
CA ALA A 19 -11.79 -1.42 14.65
C ALA A 19 -10.96 -0.19 14.19
N PRO A 20 -9.62 -0.20 14.32
CA PRO A 20 -8.79 0.89 13.85
C PRO A 20 -9.16 1.14 12.39
N SER A 21 -9.56 2.37 12.08
CA SER A 21 -9.90 2.80 10.72
C SER A 21 -8.80 2.29 9.80
N GLU A 22 -9.18 1.49 8.79
CA GLU A 22 -8.25 0.93 7.82
C GLU A 22 -7.57 2.12 7.13
N ARG A 23 -6.39 2.49 7.61
CA ARG A 23 -5.55 3.50 6.96
C ARG A 23 -5.16 2.94 5.62
N PRO A 24 -5.11 3.75 4.56
CA PRO A 24 -4.72 3.28 3.25
C PRO A 24 -3.30 2.71 3.34
N SER A 25 -3.19 1.42 3.27
CA SER A 25 -1.93 0.72 3.14
C SER A 25 -1.67 0.51 1.65
N GLU A 26 -0.46 0.83 1.20
CA GLU A 26 -0.03 0.50 -0.15
C GLU A 26 -0.10 -1.00 -0.36
N ARG A 27 -0.57 -1.38 -1.53
CA ARG A 27 -0.68 -2.79 -1.91
C ARG A 27 0.57 -3.24 -2.64
N TRP A 28 1.14 -4.31 -2.16
CA TRP A 28 2.35 -4.92 -2.69
C TRP A 28 2.05 -6.25 -3.37
N CYS A 29 2.71 -6.48 -4.48
CA CYS A 29 2.71 -7.77 -5.14
C CYS A 29 4.14 -8.28 -5.29
N VAL A 30 4.36 -9.55 -4.98
CA VAL A 30 5.63 -10.25 -5.18
C VAL A 30 5.38 -11.40 -6.15
N LEU A 31 6.00 -11.35 -7.32
CA LEU A 31 6.03 -12.45 -8.26
C LEU A 31 7.31 -13.24 -8.11
N LEU A 32 7.22 -14.48 -7.69
CA LEU A 32 8.33 -15.43 -7.73
C LEU A 32 8.26 -16.24 -9.04
N LEU A 33 9.42 -16.38 -9.72
CA LEU A 33 9.47 -17.13 -10.96
C LEU A 33 10.76 -17.96 -11.08
N SER A 34 10.61 -19.24 -11.39
CA SER A 34 11.65 -20.16 -11.82
C SER A 34 11.40 -20.61 -13.27
N SER A 35 12.24 -21.50 -13.81
CA SER A 35 12.03 -22.03 -15.17
C SER A 35 10.76 -22.85 -15.36
N ARG A 36 10.09 -23.25 -14.28
CA ARG A 36 8.93 -24.17 -14.29
C ARG A 36 7.84 -23.87 -13.27
N ALA A 37 8.07 -22.95 -12.39
CA ALA A 37 7.11 -22.58 -11.38
C ALA A 37 7.07 -21.06 -11.22
N SER A 38 5.88 -20.52 -11.03
CA SER A 38 5.68 -19.14 -10.60
C SER A 38 4.66 -19.11 -9.47
N ARG A 39 4.83 -18.14 -8.57
CA ARG A 39 3.95 -17.91 -7.41
C ARG A 39 3.74 -16.42 -7.22
N ILE A 40 2.51 -16.03 -6.94
CA ILE A 40 2.11 -14.62 -6.79
C ILE A 40 1.64 -14.43 -5.36
N PHE A 41 2.19 -13.40 -4.71
CA PHE A 41 1.84 -13.00 -3.35
C PHE A 41 1.37 -11.55 -3.39
N CYS A 42 0.23 -11.25 -2.78
CA CYS A 42 -0.28 -9.89 -2.66
C CYS A 42 -0.61 -9.58 -1.20
N GLY A 43 -0.58 -8.29 -0.86
CA GLY A 43 -0.88 -7.84 0.49
C GLY A 43 -0.39 -6.42 0.74
N ASP A 44 -0.03 -6.16 1.97
CA ASP A 44 0.53 -4.90 2.44
C ASP A 44 1.93 -5.09 3.05
N ARG A 45 2.50 -4.01 3.59
CA ARG A 45 3.79 -4.06 4.29
C ARG A 45 3.83 -5.11 5.41
N GLU A 46 2.72 -5.34 6.09
CA GLU A 46 2.65 -6.15 7.32
C GLU A 46 2.41 -7.62 7.00
N ARG A 47 1.75 -7.90 5.89
CA ARG A 47 1.36 -9.26 5.52
C ARG A 47 1.22 -9.45 4.02
N LEU A 48 1.86 -10.50 3.51
CA LEU A 48 1.63 -11.04 2.17
C LEU A 48 0.82 -12.35 2.26
N VAL A 49 0.00 -12.60 1.25
CA VAL A 49 -0.76 -13.84 1.08
C VAL A 49 -0.53 -14.38 -0.32
N GLU A 50 -0.31 -15.67 -0.45
CA GLU A 50 -0.22 -16.31 -1.75
C GLU A 50 -1.58 -16.34 -2.42
N VAL A 51 -1.66 -15.77 -3.63
CA VAL A 51 -2.93 -15.57 -4.36
C VAL A 51 -2.97 -16.31 -5.69
N GLY A 52 -1.88 -16.91 -6.11
CA GLY A 52 -1.83 -17.72 -7.33
C GLY A 52 -0.50 -18.44 -7.51
N ASP A 53 -0.54 -19.55 -8.21
CA ASP A 53 0.62 -20.34 -8.58
C ASP A 53 0.44 -20.99 -9.96
N ILE A 54 1.55 -21.21 -10.66
CA ILE A 54 1.62 -22.00 -11.90
C ILE A 54 2.77 -23.00 -11.75
N HIS A 55 2.51 -24.25 -12.03
CA HIS A 55 3.51 -25.30 -12.14
C HIS A 55 3.46 -25.93 -13.52
N ASP A 56 4.57 -25.86 -14.24
CA ASP A 56 4.73 -26.44 -15.58
C ASP A 56 5.74 -27.59 -15.57
N ASP A 57 5.42 -28.67 -16.31
CA ASP A 57 6.34 -29.78 -16.54
C ASP A 57 7.42 -29.43 -17.58
N VAL A 58 8.32 -28.54 -17.21
CA VAL A 58 9.49 -28.21 -18.04
C VAL A 58 10.51 -29.35 -17.96
N HIS A 59 10.86 -29.91 -19.10
CA HIS A 59 11.83 -31.02 -19.18
C HIS A 59 13.20 -30.63 -18.58
N ARG A 60 13.73 -31.49 -17.69
CA ARG A 60 15.06 -31.26 -17.10
C ARG A 60 16.17 -31.33 -18.16
N ARG A 61 17.14 -30.45 -18.07
CA ARG A 61 18.37 -30.53 -18.90
C ARG A 61 19.12 -31.81 -18.58
N HIS A 62 19.14 -32.76 -19.51
CA HIS A 62 20.03 -33.91 -19.44
C HIS A 62 21.28 -33.64 -20.26
N SER A 63 22.46 -33.78 -19.65
CA SER A 63 23.77 -33.52 -20.26
C SER A 63 24.31 -34.74 -21.05
N GLN A 64 23.51 -35.38 -21.93
CA GLN A 64 24.04 -36.39 -22.85
C GLN A 64 24.25 -35.78 -24.23
N GLY A 65 25.50 -35.68 -24.67
CA GLY A 65 25.90 -35.07 -25.92
C GLY A 65 25.43 -35.81 -27.17
N GLY A 66 25.04 -35.06 -28.22
CA GLY A 66 24.67 -35.57 -29.51
C GLY A 66 23.98 -34.54 -30.39
N TRP A 67 23.79 -34.79 -31.68
CA TRP A 67 23.13 -33.91 -32.65
C TRP A 67 21.70 -33.51 -32.28
N SER A 68 21.03 -34.27 -31.41
CA SER A 68 19.71 -33.94 -30.86
C SER A 68 19.70 -32.88 -29.75
N GLN A 69 20.88 -32.56 -29.18
CA GLN A 69 20.98 -31.64 -28.04
C GLN A 69 20.54 -30.21 -28.40
N ALA A 70 20.92 -29.70 -29.55
CA ALA A 70 20.51 -28.35 -29.99
C ALA A 70 18.98 -28.23 -30.24
N ARG A 71 18.35 -29.32 -30.68
CA ARG A 71 16.88 -29.37 -30.86
C ARG A 71 16.18 -29.45 -29.52
N PHE A 72 16.70 -30.24 -28.60
CA PHE A 72 16.17 -30.40 -27.24
C PHE A 72 16.33 -29.10 -26.43
N GLN A 73 17.48 -28.42 -26.51
CA GLN A 73 17.71 -27.14 -25.84
C GLN A 73 16.72 -26.06 -26.35
N ARG A 74 16.48 -25.99 -27.68
CA ARG A 74 15.45 -25.08 -28.23
C ARG A 74 14.04 -25.41 -27.77
N GLY A 75 13.73 -26.69 -27.54
CA GLY A 75 12.45 -27.12 -26.96
C GLY A 75 12.27 -26.59 -25.53
N ILE A 76 13.28 -26.81 -24.67
CA ILE A 76 13.27 -26.31 -23.29
C ILE A 76 13.18 -24.77 -23.25
N GLU A 77 13.94 -24.10 -24.11
CA GLU A 77 13.93 -22.63 -24.18
C GLU A 77 12.54 -22.08 -24.54
N LYS A 78 11.84 -22.74 -25.44
CA LYS A 78 10.46 -22.40 -25.80
C LYS A 78 9.49 -22.68 -24.66
N GLU A 79 9.63 -23.81 -23.96
CA GLU A 79 8.80 -24.10 -22.77
C GLU A 79 8.94 -23.05 -21.68
N ILE A 80 10.18 -22.57 -21.43
CA ILE A 80 10.43 -21.48 -20.49
C ILE A 80 9.80 -20.17 -20.97
N GLU A 81 9.92 -19.84 -22.26
CA GLU A 81 9.29 -18.65 -22.83
C GLU A 81 7.77 -18.68 -22.71
N ASP A 82 7.16 -19.81 -23.02
CA ASP A 82 5.72 -20.02 -22.89
C ASP A 82 5.27 -19.94 -21.42
N HIS A 83 6.09 -20.43 -20.48
CA HIS A 83 5.85 -20.28 -19.03
C HIS A 83 5.89 -18.83 -18.57
N ILE A 84 6.90 -18.05 -19.00
CA ILE A 84 7.02 -16.62 -18.68
C ILE A 84 5.80 -15.86 -19.19
N LYS A 85 5.39 -16.07 -20.45
CA LYS A 85 4.23 -15.40 -21.04
C LYS A 85 2.94 -15.67 -20.26
N ARG A 86 2.67 -16.94 -19.94
CA ARG A 86 1.50 -17.31 -19.12
C ARG A 86 1.54 -16.67 -17.73
N THR A 87 2.71 -16.60 -17.11
CA THR A 87 2.89 -15.96 -15.83
C THR A 87 2.59 -14.46 -15.90
N CYS A 88 3.11 -13.76 -16.93
CA CYS A 88 2.83 -12.34 -17.15
C CYS A 88 1.33 -12.07 -17.43
N GLU A 89 0.67 -12.94 -18.22
CA GLU A 89 -0.77 -12.85 -18.47
C GLU A 89 -1.59 -13.04 -17.19
N LEU A 90 -1.24 -14.04 -16.36
CA LEU A 90 -1.90 -14.26 -15.08
C LEU A 90 -1.71 -13.08 -14.12
N LEU A 91 -0.47 -12.57 -14.03
CA LEU A 91 -0.17 -11.41 -13.18
C LEU A 91 -0.96 -10.16 -13.62
N PHE A 92 -1.08 -9.94 -14.93
CA PHE A 92 -1.85 -8.81 -15.46
C PHE A 92 -3.35 -8.98 -15.23
N ALA A 93 -3.90 -10.17 -15.43
CA ALA A 93 -5.30 -10.46 -15.11
C ALA A 93 -5.58 -10.21 -13.62
N ARG A 94 -4.67 -10.67 -12.75
CA ARG A 94 -4.77 -10.43 -11.30
C ARG A 94 -4.73 -8.96 -10.95
N PHE A 95 -3.84 -8.19 -11.61
CA PHE A 95 -3.77 -6.74 -11.44
C PHE A 95 -5.06 -6.01 -11.87
N GLN A 96 -5.71 -6.50 -12.92
CA GLN A 96 -7.00 -5.93 -13.36
C GLN A 96 -8.15 -6.21 -12.37
N ASP A 97 -8.16 -7.41 -11.76
CA ASP A 97 -9.17 -7.79 -10.78
C ASP A 97 -8.94 -7.08 -9.43
N GLU A 98 -7.71 -7.00 -9.00
CA GLU A 98 -7.32 -6.46 -7.70
C GLU A 98 -6.01 -5.67 -7.83
N PRO A 99 -6.08 -4.37 -8.14
CA PRO A 99 -4.91 -3.53 -8.38
C PRO A 99 -3.96 -3.47 -7.17
N PHE A 100 -2.66 -3.39 -7.46
CA PHE A 100 -1.59 -3.16 -6.49
C PHE A 100 -0.71 -1.99 -6.94
N ASP A 101 -0.02 -1.36 -5.98
CA ASP A 101 0.78 -0.16 -6.23
C ASP A 101 2.21 -0.50 -6.64
N HIS A 102 2.77 -1.58 -6.09
CA HIS A 102 4.17 -1.96 -6.27
C HIS A 102 4.33 -3.44 -6.60
N LEU A 103 5.30 -3.74 -7.46
CA LEU A 103 5.68 -5.09 -7.89
C LEU A 103 7.14 -5.37 -7.51
N ILE A 104 7.39 -6.54 -6.94
CA ILE A 104 8.72 -7.08 -6.67
C ILE A 104 8.85 -8.40 -7.44
N LEU A 105 9.96 -8.59 -8.14
CA LEU A 105 10.28 -9.88 -8.79
C LEU A 105 11.23 -10.69 -7.92
N GLY A 106 11.00 -12.00 -7.83
CA GLY A 106 11.85 -12.92 -7.09
C GLY A 106 12.24 -14.14 -7.93
N GLY A 107 13.49 -14.59 -7.74
CA GLY A 107 14.05 -15.75 -8.43
C GLY A 107 15.35 -15.44 -9.16
N PRO A 108 15.81 -16.32 -10.08
CA PRO A 108 17.04 -16.15 -10.81
C PRO A 108 17.05 -14.88 -11.67
N SER A 109 18.11 -14.08 -11.58
CA SER A 109 18.22 -12.79 -12.28
C SER A 109 18.06 -12.89 -13.79
N GLU A 110 18.53 -13.98 -14.42
CA GLU A 110 18.39 -14.22 -15.85
C GLU A 110 16.90 -14.29 -16.28
N LEU A 111 16.05 -14.86 -15.45
CA LEU A 111 14.62 -14.96 -15.71
C LEU A 111 13.88 -13.64 -15.41
N SER A 112 14.31 -12.92 -14.38
CA SER A 112 13.73 -11.61 -14.02
C SER A 112 13.81 -10.63 -15.19
N HIS A 113 14.94 -10.52 -15.86
CA HIS A 113 15.09 -9.66 -17.06
C HIS A 113 14.18 -10.06 -18.22
N ARG A 114 13.91 -11.37 -18.37
CA ARG A 114 12.99 -11.84 -19.41
C ARG A 114 11.54 -11.51 -19.05
N VAL A 115 11.18 -11.65 -17.78
CA VAL A 115 9.85 -11.23 -17.26
C VAL A 115 9.65 -9.73 -17.47
N GLU A 116 10.63 -8.89 -17.14
CA GLU A 116 10.58 -7.44 -17.35
C GLU A 116 10.27 -7.06 -18.80
N HIS A 117 10.86 -7.78 -19.75
CA HIS A 117 10.60 -7.57 -21.18
C HIS A 117 9.16 -7.92 -21.59
N ASP A 118 8.58 -8.95 -20.98
CA ASP A 118 7.25 -9.48 -21.33
C ASP A 118 6.12 -8.92 -20.47
N LEU A 119 6.44 -8.15 -19.42
CA LEU A 119 5.45 -7.48 -18.57
C LEU A 119 4.64 -6.44 -19.36
N HIS A 120 3.35 -6.33 -19.02
CA HIS A 120 2.53 -5.20 -19.47
C HIS A 120 3.09 -3.87 -18.96
N THR A 121 2.97 -2.80 -19.74
CA THR A 121 3.52 -1.46 -19.41
C THR A 121 3.09 -0.98 -18.02
N ASP A 122 1.83 -1.21 -17.63
CA ASP A 122 1.32 -0.82 -16.30
C ASP A 122 2.02 -1.54 -15.16
N LEU A 123 2.46 -2.77 -15.37
CA LEU A 123 3.21 -3.55 -14.39
C LEU A 123 4.69 -3.15 -14.36
N CYS A 124 5.28 -2.82 -15.52
CA CYS A 124 6.64 -2.30 -15.58
C CYS A 124 6.80 -1.01 -14.75
N GLN A 125 5.80 -0.12 -14.78
CA GLN A 125 5.81 1.13 -14.02
C GLN A 125 5.74 0.91 -12.50
N ARG A 126 5.27 -0.26 -12.07
CA ARG A 126 5.14 -0.65 -10.66
C ARG A 126 6.30 -1.49 -10.14
N LEU A 127 7.19 -1.92 -11.03
CA LEU A 127 8.34 -2.71 -10.65
C LEU A 127 9.35 -1.85 -9.87
N VAL A 128 9.58 -2.20 -8.61
CA VAL A 128 10.43 -1.43 -7.70
C VAL A 128 11.69 -2.18 -7.26
N GLY A 129 11.78 -3.49 -7.51
CA GLY A 129 12.97 -4.22 -7.12
C GLY A 129 12.91 -5.73 -7.32
N HIS A 130 14.01 -6.37 -6.91
CA HIS A 130 14.22 -7.81 -7.05
C HIS A 130 14.66 -8.42 -5.72
N VAL A 131 14.29 -9.69 -5.52
CA VAL A 131 14.75 -10.49 -4.38
C VAL A 131 15.30 -11.82 -4.85
N ASP A 132 16.40 -12.25 -4.26
CA ASP A 132 16.95 -13.59 -4.49
C ASP A 132 16.35 -14.56 -3.48
N ILE A 133 15.59 -15.56 -3.97
CA ILE A 133 14.83 -16.48 -3.16
C ILE A 133 14.58 -17.81 -3.89
N ASP A 134 14.51 -18.91 -3.15
CA ASP A 134 14.10 -20.20 -3.71
C ASP A 134 12.60 -20.21 -3.98
N VAL A 135 12.24 -20.13 -5.25
CA VAL A 135 10.84 -19.98 -5.72
C VAL A 135 9.94 -21.14 -5.27
N GLU A 136 10.47 -22.37 -5.29
CA GLU A 136 9.66 -23.58 -5.05
C GLU A 136 9.49 -23.87 -3.55
N ARG A 137 10.44 -23.46 -2.70
CA ARG A 137 10.50 -23.85 -1.29
C ARG A 137 10.21 -22.74 -0.30
N ALA A 138 10.26 -21.49 -0.75
CA ALA A 138 10.05 -20.37 0.14
C ALA A 138 8.66 -20.41 0.79
N SER A 139 8.60 -20.24 2.09
CA SER A 139 7.35 -20.00 2.81
C SER A 139 6.88 -18.55 2.61
N VAL A 140 5.61 -18.28 2.89
CA VAL A 140 5.03 -16.92 2.80
C VAL A 140 5.81 -15.96 3.70
N GLU A 141 6.19 -16.40 4.91
CA GLU A 141 6.97 -15.61 5.86
C GLU A 141 8.38 -15.32 5.33
N GLU A 142 8.98 -16.26 4.59
CA GLU A 142 10.28 -16.04 3.97
C GLU A 142 10.18 -15.05 2.82
N VAL A 143 9.16 -15.17 1.98
CA VAL A 143 8.87 -14.20 0.90
C VAL A 143 8.71 -12.81 1.48
N HIS A 144 7.86 -12.64 2.50
CA HIS A 144 7.66 -11.37 3.18
C HIS A 144 8.97 -10.81 3.76
N ARG A 145 9.73 -11.61 4.49
CA ARG A 145 11.03 -11.20 5.07
C ARG A 145 12.04 -10.75 4.01
N ARG A 146 12.04 -11.39 2.83
CA ARG A 146 12.93 -11.00 1.73
C ARG A 146 12.46 -9.78 0.97
N ALA A 147 11.15 -9.58 0.86
CA ALA A 147 10.55 -8.40 0.23
C ALA A 147 10.65 -7.14 1.12
N LEU A 148 10.60 -7.29 2.45
CA LEU A 148 10.55 -6.18 3.39
C LEU A 148 11.66 -5.13 3.20
N PRO A 149 12.94 -5.46 2.98
CA PRO A 149 13.97 -4.45 2.71
C PRO A 149 13.73 -3.62 1.43
N VAL A 150 13.11 -4.22 0.41
CA VAL A 150 12.75 -3.53 -0.84
C VAL A 150 11.57 -2.60 -0.59
N ILE A 151 10.57 -3.07 0.16
CA ILE A 151 9.41 -2.29 0.59
C ILE A 151 9.88 -1.05 1.37
N GLU A 152 10.71 -1.24 2.40
CA GLU A 152 11.25 -0.15 3.23
C GLU A 152 12.10 0.85 2.45
N ALA A 153 12.87 0.37 1.49
CA ALA A 153 13.67 1.25 0.63
C ALA A 153 12.78 2.14 -0.25
N GLN A 154 11.71 1.57 -0.82
CA GLN A 154 10.75 2.30 -1.64
C GLN A 154 9.95 3.31 -0.83
N GLU A 155 9.44 2.92 0.36
CA GLU A 155 8.74 3.83 1.27
C GLU A 155 9.64 5.00 1.68
N ARG A 156 10.90 4.71 2.07
CA ARG A 156 11.88 5.75 2.42
C ARG A 156 12.14 6.73 1.29
N GLN A 157 12.26 6.25 0.06
CA GLN A 157 12.47 7.12 -1.11
C GLN A 157 11.25 8.03 -1.33
N ARG A 158 10.02 7.50 -1.24
CA ARG A 158 8.80 8.28 -1.40
C ARG A 158 8.64 9.35 -0.30
N GLU A 159 8.93 8.97 0.95
CA GLU A 159 8.93 9.94 2.05
C GLU A 159 9.96 11.06 1.81
N GLN A 160 11.16 10.71 1.32
CA GLN A 160 12.21 11.68 1.00
C GLN A 160 11.81 12.62 -0.15
N ASP A 161 11.23 12.09 -1.21
CA ASP A 161 10.74 12.88 -2.34
C ASP A 161 9.61 13.83 -1.92
N ALA A 162 8.70 13.36 -1.06
CA ALA A 162 7.62 14.18 -0.52
C ALA A 162 8.15 15.29 0.41
N LEU A 163 9.17 15.02 1.23
CA LEU A 163 9.83 16.05 2.05
C LEU A 163 10.55 17.11 1.21
N ALA A 164 11.17 16.71 0.11
CA ALA A 164 11.78 17.65 -0.82
C ALA A 164 10.72 18.59 -1.42
N ARG A 165 9.60 18.02 -1.94
CA ARG A 165 8.45 18.79 -2.44
C ARG A 165 7.85 19.70 -1.37
N LEU A 166 7.71 19.21 -0.14
CA LEU A 166 7.22 19.99 1.01
C LEU A 166 8.12 21.18 1.27
N THR A 167 9.43 20.96 1.37
CA THR A 167 10.42 22.02 1.68
C THR A 167 10.47 23.08 0.59
N GLU A 168 10.42 22.69 -0.68
CA GLU A 168 10.38 23.59 -1.83
C GLU A 168 9.05 24.35 -1.92
N GLY A 169 7.96 23.70 -1.50
CA GLY A 169 6.60 24.26 -1.58
C GLY A 169 6.20 25.17 -0.43
N ILE A 170 6.95 25.22 0.67
CA ILE A 170 6.67 26.14 1.80
C ILE A 170 7.14 27.55 1.43
N ALA A 171 6.29 28.31 0.76
CA ALA A 171 6.51 29.70 0.41
C ALA A 171 5.17 30.46 0.44
N PRO A 172 5.11 31.80 0.51
CA PRO A 172 3.85 32.54 0.59
C PRO A 172 2.83 32.25 -0.53
N ASP A 173 3.31 31.88 -1.73
CA ASP A 173 2.49 31.45 -2.86
C ASP A 173 2.85 30.00 -3.28
N GLY A 174 3.30 29.20 -2.33
CA GLY A 174 3.81 27.86 -2.58
C GLY A 174 2.71 26.80 -2.67
N HIS A 175 3.13 25.60 -3.08
CA HIS A 175 2.24 24.45 -3.27
C HIS A 175 2.30 23.45 -2.11
N ALA A 176 2.63 23.93 -0.89
CA ALA A 176 2.65 23.10 0.30
C ALA A 176 2.29 23.89 1.56
N VAL A 177 1.63 23.23 2.49
CA VAL A 177 1.27 23.79 3.80
C VAL A 177 1.61 22.81 4.91
N THR A 178 1.79 23.35 6.12
CA THR A 178 2.15 22.57 7.32
C THR A 178 1.26 22.93 8.49
N GLY A 179 1.07 21.97 9.39
CA GLY A 179 0.26 22.18 10.58
C GLY A 179 -1.22 21.84 10.36
N LEU A 180 -1.85 21.41 11.45
CA LEU A 180 -3.17 20.81 11.43
C LEU A 180 -4.25 21.77 10.91
N ASP A 181 -4.25 23.02 11.36
CA ASP A 181 -5.30 24.01 11.02
C ASP A 181 -5.38 24.28 9.52
N GLU A 182 -4.23 24.62 8.90
CA GLU A 182 -4.16 24.94 7.48
C GLU A 182 -4.48 23.72 6.60
N VAL A 183 -3.99 22.54 7.00
CA VAL A 183 -4.26 21.29 6.29
C VAL A 183 -5.75 20.95 6.29
N LEU A 184 -6.44 21.08 7.45
CA LEU A 184 -7.89 20.81 7.55
C LEU A 184 -8.72 21.82 6.73
N GLU A 185 -8.30 23.07 6.68
CA GLU A 185 -8.95 24.09 5.87
C GLU A 185 -8.86 23.76 4.38
N LEU A 186 -7.64 23.53 3.86
CA LEU A 186 -7.40 23.23 2.46
C LEU A 186 -7.95 21.87 2.02
N LEU A 187 -8.01 20.91 2.94
CA LEU A 187 -8.68 19.63 2.71
C LEU A 187 -10.20 19.84 2.52
N SER A 188 -10.79 20.76 3.31
CA SER A 188 -12.20 21.14 3.15
C SER A 188 -12.47 21.88 1.83
N GLU A 189 -11.50 22.60 1.31
CA GLU A 189 -11.53 23.32 0.02
C GLU A 189 -11.17 22.44 -1.19
N GLN A 190 -10.84 21.16 -0.98
CA GLN A 190 -10.43 20.19 -2.02
C GLN A 190 -9.18 20.61 -2.80
N ARG A 191 -8.27 21.34 -2.19
CA ARG A 191 -7.03 21.84 -2.80
C ARG A 191 -5.84 20.92 -2.58
N VAL A 192 -5.98 19.90 -1.71
CA VAL A 192 -4.92 18.97 -1.39
C VAL A 192 -4.74 17.94 -2.52
N GLU A 193 -3.48 17.71 -2.91
CA GLU A 193 -3.05 16.63 -3.80
C GLU A 193 -2.61 15.41 -3.00
N THR A 194 -1.71 15.61 -2.03
CA THR A 194 -1.18 14.56 -1.17
C THR A 194 -1.21 15.02 0.29
N LEU A 195 -1.79 14.20 1.17
CA LEU A 195 -1.78 14.41 2.61
C LEU A 195 -0.57 13.67 3.21
N LEU A 196 0.33 14.39 3.88
CA LEU A 196 1.50 13.86 4.56
C LEU A 196 1.22 13.74 6.05
N LEU A 197 1.42 12.56 6.64
CA LEU A 197 1.04 12.26 8.01
C LEU A 197 2.14 11.47 8.74
N ALA A 198 2.61 11.96 9.89
CA ALA A 198 3.52 11.19 10.73
C ALA A 198 2.80 9.99 11.36
N GLN A 199 3.42 8.81 11.30
CA GLN A 199 2.85 7.60 11.87
C GLN A 199 2.50 7.80 13.35
N GLY A 200 1.26 7.45 13.72
CA GLY A 200 0.78 7.57 15.10
C GLY A 200 0.46 9.00 15.54
N PHE A 201 0.42 9.99 14.65
CA PHE A 201 -0.04 11.32 14.98
C PHE A 201 -1.54 11.31 15.30
N VAL A 202 -1.89 11.87 16.45
CA VAL A 202 -3.27 11.99 16.97
C VAL A 202 -3.45 13.42 17.47
N ALA A 203 -4.57 14.03 17.16
CA ALA A 203 -4.90 15.36 17.63
C ALA A 203 -6.40 15.53 17.85
N PRO A 204 -6.84 16.24 18.90
CA PRO A 204 -8.25 16.56 19.08
C PRO A 204 -8.70 17.62 18.06
N GLY A 205 -9.99 17.65 17.79
CA GLY A 205 -10.56 18.64 16.87
C GLY A 205 -12.07 18.66 16.90
N LEU A 206 -12.65 19.25 15.87
CA LEU A 206 -14.08 19.47 15.73
C LEU A 206 -14.53 19.07 14.32
N SER A 207 -15.68 18.45 14.19
CA SER A 207 -16.30 18.12 12.91
C SER A 207 -17.71 18.69 12.80
N CYS A 208 -18.09 19.13 11.60
CA CYS A 208 -19.46 19.54 11.33
C CYS A 208 -20.31 18.31 10.97
N PRO A 209 -21.40 18.03 11.69
CA PRO A 209 -22.25 16.86 11.43
C PRO A 209 -23.05 16.98 10.11
N ARG A 210 -23.16 18.17 9.51
CA ARG A 210 -23.90 18.40 8.26
C ARG A 210 -23.03 18.34 7.02
N CYS A 211 -21.95 19.12 6.99
CA CYS A 211 -21.09 19.22 5.79
C CYS A 211 -19.77 18.47 5.91
N GLY A 212 -19.46 17.88 7.09
CA GLY A 212 -18.21 17.17 7.34
C GLY A 212 -16.97 18.07 7.39
N ARG A 213 -17.11 19.41 7.49
CA ARG A 213 -15.95 20.30 7.68
C ARG A 213 -15.24 19.98 8.97
N LEU A 214 -13.92 19.95 8.87
CA LEU A 214 -13.01 19.70 10.00
C LEU A 214 -12.37 21.01 10.45
N SER A 215 -12.16 21.16 11.76
CA SER A 215 -11.54 22.36 12.35
C SER A 215 -10.89 22.01 13.68
N THR A 216 -9.93 22.79 14.14
CA THR A 216 -9.37 22.70 15.48
C THR A 216 -10.02 23.70 16.45
N THR A 217 -10.72 24.71 15.94
CA THR A 217 -11.30 25.81 16.74
C THR A 217 -12.71 26.16 16.26
N GLY A 218 -13.45 26.87 17.14
CA GLY A 218 -14.79 27.36 16.82
C GLY A 218 -15.89 26.61 17.56
N THR A 219 -17.12 27.14 17.49
CA THR A 219 -18.32 26.52 18.09
C THR A 219 -19.38 26.20 17.02
N SER A 220 -19.33 26.91 15.88
CA SER A 220 -20.29 26.74 14.78
C SER A 220 -19.59 26.67 13.44
N CYS A 221 -20.15 25.90 12.53
CA CYS A 221 -19.64 25.74 11.18
C CYS A 221 -19.85 27.02 10.36
N PRO A 222 -18.81 27.59 9.72
CA PRO A 222 -18.94 28.81 8.92
C PRO A 222 -19.78 28.60 7.64
N MET A 223 -20.00 27.36 7.21
CA MET A 223 -20.75 27.06 5.97
C MET A 223 -22.26 26.94 6.18
N ASP A 224 -22.70 26.37 7.31
CA ASP A 224 -24.09 26.02 7.55
C ASP A 224 -24.61 26.37 8.97
N ALA A 225 -23.78 27.05 9.76
CA ALA A 225 -24.03 27.47 11.13
C ALA A 225 -24.41 26.31 12.11
N ALA A 226 -24.17 25.05 11.74
CA ALA A 226 -24.36 23.91 12.60
C ALA A 226 -23.33 23.94 13.75
N GLU A 227 -23.73 23.48 14.93
CA GLU A 227 -22.81 23.30 16.05
C GLU A 227 -21.77 22.24 15.74
N LEU A 228 -20.49 22.57 15.95
CA LEU A 228 -19.38 21.66 15.71
C LEU A 228 -19.29 20.63 16.85
N GLN A 229 -19.07 19.38 16.50
CA GLN A 229 -18.94 18.27 17.43
C GLN A 229 -17.48 17.97 17.75
N PRO A 230 -17.10 17.80 19.02
CA PRO A 230 -15.74 17.43 19.40
C PRO A 230 -15.41 16.01 18.94
N GLN A 231 -14.16 15.86 18.45
CA GLN A 231 -13.56 14.60 18.06
C GLN A 231 -12.29 14.39 18.86
N GLU A 232 -12.10 13.20 19.43
CA GLU A 232 -10.88 12.86 20.16
C GLU A 232 -9.67 12.75 19.22
N ASN A 233 -9.90 12.26 18.00
CA ASN A 233 -8.90 12.17 16.94
C ASN A 233 -9.44 12.72 15.61
N ILE A 234 -9.18 13.98 15.33
CA ILE A 234 -9.58 14.62 14.06
C ILE A 234 -8.75 14.13 12.87
N VAL A 235 -7.59 13.53 13.13
CA VAL A 235 -6.69 13.04 12.08
C VAL A 235 -7.32 11.86 11.33
N ASP A 236 -8.03 10.97 11.99
CA ASP A 236 -8.73 9.87 11.33
C ASP A 236 -9.82 10.40 10.39
N HIS A 237 -10.58 11.42 10.81
CA HIS A 237 -11.55 12.09 9.94
C HIS A 237 -10.90 12.82 8.76
N ALA A 238 -9.69 13.38 8.96
CA ALA A 238 -8.93 14.00 7.86
C ALA A 238 -8.49 12.94 6.83
N VAL A 239 -8.04 11.77 7.28
CA VAL A 239 -7.68 10.63 6.42
C VAL A 239 -8.91 10.13 5.66
N GLU A 240 -10.03 9.87 6.33
CA GLU A 240 -11.29 9.45 5.69
C GLU A 240 -11.74 10.46 4.61
N ARG A 241 -11.64 11.75 4.92
CA ARG A 241 -11.99 12.80 3.97
C ARG A 241 -11.04 12.85 2.79
N ALA A 242 -9.74 12.71 3.01
CA ALA A 242 -8.75 12.64 1.94
C ALA A 242 -9.05 11.48 0.98
N LEU A 243 -9.32 10.29 1.53
CA LEU A 243 -9.68 9.11 0.75
C LEU A 243 -10.97 9.30 -0.06
N SER A 244 -12.01 9.90 0.56
CA SER A 244 -13.27 10.18 -0.13
C SER A 244 -13.12 11.13 -1.31
N GLN A 245 -12.05 11.94 -1.32
CA GLN A 245 -11.68 12.88 -2.39
C GLN A 245 -10.63 12.30 -3.37
N SER A 246 -10.27 11.03 -3.23
CA SER A 246 -9.18 10.39 -4.00
C SER A 246 -7.83 11.11 -3.84
N ILE A 247 -7.59 11.66 -2.66
CA ILE A 247 -6.31 12.28 -2.29
C ILE A 247 -5.38 11.17 -1.81
N GLU A 248 -4.13 11.20 -2.27
CA GLU A 248 -3.08 10.32 -1.79
C GLU A 248 -2.76 10.63 -0.32
N VAL A 249 -2.66 9.59 0.52
CA VAL A 249 -2.25 9.72 1.92
C VAL A 249 -0.92 8.98 2.11
N LEU A 250 0.13 9.74 2.39
CA LEU A 250 1.48 9.20 2.64
C LEU A 250 1.79 9.23 4.14
N ILE A 251 1.96 8.05 4.74
CA ILE A 251 2.29 7.87 6.15
C ILE A 251 3.80 7.79 6.32
N PHE A 252 4.37 8.76 7.01
CA PHE A 252 5.79 8.87 7.30
C PHE A 252 6.19 7.97 8.47
N ARG A 253 7.03 6.99 8.20
CA ARG A 253 7.58 6.04 9.17
C ARG A 253 9.08 6.26 9.37
N GLU A 254 9.81 6.23 8.26
CA GLU A 254 11.27 6.33 8.23
C GLU A 254 11.75 7.77 8.50
N HIS A 255 11.12 8.76 7.87
CA HIS A 255 11.41 10.18 8.05
C HIS A 255 10.38 10.88 8.96
N ARG A 256 9.74 10.13 9.86
CA ARG A 256 8.75 10.65 10.80
C ARG A 256 9.24 11.89 11.57
N SER A 257 10.45 11.84 12.12
CA SER A 257 11.03 12.94 12.90
C SER A 257 11.24 14.22 12.09
N GLU A 258 11.39 14.12 10.79
CA GLU A 258 11.51 15.27 9.89
C GLU A 258 10.15 15.92 9.68
N LEU A 259 9.10 15.14 9.44
CA LEU A 259 7.75 15.66 9.33
C LEU A 259 7.21 16.23 10.66
N GLU A 260 7.65 15.68 11.80
CA GLU A 260 7.29 16.22 13.12
C GLU A 260 7.76 17.69 13.32
N ARG A 261 8.87 18.10 12.71
CA ARG A 261 9.33 19.51 12.71
C ARG A 261 8.39 20.42 11.92
N HIS A 262 7.59 19.86 11.05
CA HIS A 262 6.55 20.53 10.26
C HIS A 262 5.14 20.36 10.84
N GLY A 263 5.01 19.92 12.11
CA GLY A 263 3.74 19.79 12.83
C GLY A 263 3.07 18.43 12.68
N SER A 264 3.82 17.38 12.29
CA SER A 264 3.36 15.98 12.15
C SER A 264 2.30 15.74 11.06
N ILE A 265 1.79 16.79 10.44
CA ILE A 265 0.85 16.78 9.33
C ILE A 265 1.18 17.93 8.37
N ALA A 266 1.15 17.63 7.08
CA ALA A 266 1.36 18.61 6.02
C ALA A 266 0.55 18.23 4.77
N ALA A 267 0.42 19.13 3.82
CA ALA A 267 -0.22 18.83 2.55
C ALA A 267 0.56 19.43 1.37
N LEU A 268 0.66 18.65 0.31
CA LEU A 268 1.04 19.12 -1.02
C LEU A 268 -0.23 19.51 -1.78
N LEU A 269 -0.20 20.64 -2.49
CA LEU A 269 -1.38 21.24 -3.11
C LEU A 269 -1.38 21.04 -4.62
N ARG A 270 -2.57 20.96 -5.19
CA ARG A 270 -2.77 20.80 -6.65
C ARG A 270 -2.37 22.04 -7.44
N TYR A 271 -2.57 23.24 -6.87
CA TYR A 271 -2.28 24.57 -7.41
C TYR A 271 -2.33 25.64 -6.32
#